data_cba3ebca75a9cc6d5199ba06ca907392
#
_entry.id   cba3ebca75a9cc6d5199ba06ca907392
#
_cell.length_a   1.000
_cell.length_b   1.000
_cell.length_c   1.000
_cell.angle_alpha   90.00
_cell.angle_beta   90.00
_cell.angle_gamma   90.00
#
_symmetry.space_group_name_H-M   'P 1'
#
loop_
_entity.id
_entity.type
_entity.pdbx_description
1 polymer ?
#
loop_
_entity_poly.entity_id
_entity_poly.type
_entity_poly.pdbx_seq_one_letter_code
_entity_poly.pdbx_strand_id
1 'polypeptide(L)'
;MSQRTAIALLSGGLDSATAAALALEQGDRVIGLSFDYGQRHRRELDAAAAVAKELGLAEHHCIGVNLASWGGSALTDASISIPTDGVEEGRIPPTYVPGRNTVFISIGLSLAEARGAERLVLGVNAVDYSGYPDCRPDYLNAFQALADLASKAGREGHGAQLWAPLVQWSKVRIVEEALRLSVPIETTWSCYSGGTHPCGVCDSCRIRDAALREAGRPDLCSSTAA
;
A
#
# COMPACT_ATOMS: atom_id res chain seq x y z
N MET A 1 20.48 22.32 -3.36
CA MET A 1 19.11 22.12 -2.78
C MET A 1 19.19 20.90 -1.90
N SER A 2 18.59 20.89 -0.71
CA SER A 2 18.54 19.71 0.14
C SER A 2 17.67 18.64 -0.53
N GLN A 3 18.03 17.39 -0.38
CA GLN A 3 17.23 16.25 -0.87
C GLN A 3 15.89 16.25 -0.11
N ARG A 4 14.76 16.18 -0.84
CA ARG A 4 13.43 16.08 -0.25
C ARG A 4 13.27 14.75 0.50
N THR A 5 12.65 14.78 1.68
CA THR A 5 12.31 13.57 2.43
C THR A 5 10.85 13.19 2.18
N ALA A 6 10.60 11.90 1.97
CA ALA A 6 9.27 11.33 1.79
C ALA A 6 9.04 10.16 2.76
N ILE A 7 7.85 10.08 3.35
CA ILE A 7 7.39 8.88 4.07
C ILE A 7 6.56 8.04 3.11
N ALA A 8 6.89 6.78 2.90
CA ALA A 8 6.12 5.86 2.07
C ALA A 8 5.37 4.84 2.93
N LEU A 9 4.03 4.79 2.84
CA LEU A 9 3.26 3.71 3.45
C LEU A 9 3.55 2.43 2.68
N LEU A 10 4.27 1.51 3.31
CA LEU A 10 4.79 0.30 2.67
C LEU A 10 4.10 -0.94 3.25
N SER A 11 3.19 -1.52 2.48
CA SER A 11 2.45 -2.73 2.87
C SER A 11 3.18 -4.04 2.55
N GLY A 12 4.26 -3.99 1.79
CA GLY A 12 4.92 -5.17 1.21
C GLY A 12 4.29 -5.66 -0.09
N GLY A 13 3.17 -5.06 -0.52
CA GLY A 13 2.55 -5.33 -1.82
C GLY A 13 3.19 -4.56 -2.97
N LEU A 14 2.92 -5.02 -4.20
CA LEU A 14 3.46 -4.45 -5.44
C LEU A 14 3.22 -2.93 -5.58
N ASP A 15 2.00 -2.48 -5.28
CA ASP A 15 1.61 -1.08 -5.49
C ASP A 15 2.39 -0.12 -4.57
N SER A 16 2.47 -0.45 -3.28
CA SER A 16 3.21 0.37 -2.32
C SER A 16 4.72 0.37 -2.62
N ALA A 17 5.26 -0.77 -3.09
CA ALA A 17 6.65 -0.87 -3.54
C ALA A 17 6.90 0.02 -4.77
N THR A 18 5.99 -0.01 -5.75
CA THR A 18 6.09 0.82 -6.96
C THR A 18 5.96 2.31 -6.63
N ALA A 19 5.04 2.69 -5.74
CA ALA A 19 4.91 4.09 -5.32
C ALA A 19 6.17 4.59 -4.59
N ALA A 20 6.78 3.75 -3.75
CA ALA A 20 8.05 4.08 -3.07
C ALA A 20 9.21 4.20 -4.07
N ALA A 21 9.29 3.31 -5.08
CA ALA A 21 10.30 3.37 -6.13
C ALA A 21 10.17 4.64 -6.99
N LEU A 22 8.94 5.08 -7.29
CA LEU A 22 8.71 6.36 -7.97
C LEU A 22 9.21 7.57 -7.16
N ALA A 23 9.07 7.54 -5.85
CA ALA A 23 9.61 8.60 -4.99
C ALA A 23 11.16 8.61 -5.02
N LEU A 24 11.78 7.42 -4.98
CA LEU A 24 13.24 7.29 -5.13
C LEU A 24 13.72 7.81 -6.49
N GLU A 25 13.01 7.48 -7.59
CA GLU A 25 13.34 7.97 -8.93
C GLU A 25 13.29 9.50 -9.01
N GLN A 26 12.37 10.14 -8.27
CA GLN A 26 12.31 11.60 -8.16
C GLN A 26 13.43 12.22 -7.29
N GLY A 27 14.33 11.40 -6.78
CA GLY A 27 15.45 11.83 -5.93
C GLY A 27 15.08 12.03 -4.47
N ASP A 28 13.90 11.56 -4.02
CA ASP A 28 13.50 11.67 -2.63
C ASP A 28 14.33 10.74 -1.72
N ARG A 29 14.65 11.18 -0.52
CA ARG A 29 15.07 10.31 0.57
C ARG A 29 13.84 9.65 1.15
N VAL A 30 13.62 8.36 0.87
CA VAL A 30 12.40 7.64 1.25
C VAL A 30 12.58 6.90 2.56
N ILE A 31 11.64 7.10 3.49
CA ILE A 31 11.50 6.36 4.75
C ILE A 31 10.23 5.50 4.63
N GLY A 32 10.37 4.18 4.74
CA GLY A 32 9.25 3.24 4.72
C GLY A 32 8.53 3.19 6.06
N LEU A 33 7.21 3.12 6.02
CA LEU A 33 6.34 2.94 7.20
C LEU A 33 5.36 1.81 6.96
N SER A 34 5.46 0.75 7.75
CA SER A 34 4.59 -0.43 7.72
C SER A 34 3.79 -0.56 9.02
N PHE A 35 2.67 -1.29 8.97
CA PHE A 35 1.78 -1.46 10.10
C PHE A 35 1.49 -2.92 10.39
N ASP A 36 1.75 -3.34 11.64
CA ASP A 36 1.17 -4.55 12.22
C ASP A 36 -0.18 -4.16 12.82
N TYR A 37 -1.30 -4.41 12.06
CA TYR A 37 -2.63 -3.96 12.49
C TYR A 37 -3.52 -5.13 12.98
N GLY A 38 -2.91 -6.29 13.26
CA GLY A 38 -3.62 -7.50 13.63
C GLY A 38 -4.16 -8.27 12.43
N GLN A 39 -3.53 -8.12 11.26
CA GLN A 39 -3.84 -8.90 10.07
C GLN A 39 -3.62 -10.39 10.28
N ARG A 40 -4.41 -11.23 9.59
CA ARG A 40 -4.44 -12.69 9.76
C ARG A 40 -3.08 -13.38 9.59
N HIS A 41 -2.15 -12.76 8.87
CA HIS A 41 -0.79 -13.27 8.67
C HIS A 41 0.22 -12.13 8.56
N ARG A 42 1.45 -12.42 8.93
CA ARG A 42 2.53 -11.43 8.98
C ARG A 42 3.43 -11.41 7.75
N ARG A 43 3.16 -12.25 6.75
CA ARG A 43 3.96 -12.36 5.52
C ARG A 43 4.17 -11.03 4.81
N GLU A 44 3.16 -10.17 4.80
CA GLU A 44 3.26 -8.84 4.21
C GLU A 44 4.27 -7.94 4.93
N LEU A 45 4.46 -8.13 6.26
CA LEU A 45 5.46 -7.36 7.02
C LEU A 45 6.88 -7.81 6.68
N ASP A 46 7.10 -9.12 6.52
CA ASP A 46 8.39 -9.68 6.09
C ASP A 46 8.71 -9.17 4.67
N ALA A 47 7.72 -9.19 3.77
CA ALA A 47 7.83 -8.65 2.42
C ALA A 47 8.13 -7.15 2.43
N ALA A 48 7.46 -6.36 3.28
CA ALA A 48 7.72 -4.93 3.39
C ALA A 48 9.16 -4.65 3.83
N ALA A 49 9.67 -5.39 4.80
CA ALA A 49 11.06 -5.25 5.26
C ALA A 49 12.07 -5.62 4.15
N ALA A 50 11.81 -6.71 3.42
CA ALA A 50 12.65 -7.13 2.31
C ALA A 50 12.62 -6.11 1.16
N VAL A 51 11.44 -5.67 0.74
CA VAL A 51 11.27 -4.62 -0.28
C VAL A 51 11.97 -3.32 0.12
N ALA A 52 11.82 -2.87 1.37
CA ALA A 52 12.50 -1.68 1.86
C ALA A 52 14.03 -1.78 1.74
N LYS A 53 14.58 -2.95 2.05
CA LYS A 53 16.01 -3.23 1.93
C LYS A 53 16.47 -3.27 0.47
N GLU A 54 15.73 -3.96 -0.40
CA GLU A 54 16.10 -4.13 -1.81
C GLU A 54 15.97 -2.84 -2.61
N LEU A 55 14.96 -2.00 -2.31
CA LEU A 55 14.84 -0.66 -2.88
C LEU A 55 15.86 0.34 -2.32
N GLY A 56 16.56 0.00 -1.25
CA GLY A 56 17.53 0.89 -0.60
C GLY A 56 16.87 2.06 0.10
N LEU A 57 15.72 1.86 0.75
CA LEU A 57 15.08 2.92 1.55
C LEU A 57 16.02 3.37 2.68
N ALA A 58 16.00 4.66 2.99
CA ALA A 58 16.87 5.24 4.00
C ALA A 58 16.62 4.69 5.42
N GLU A 59 15.35 4.43 5.72
CA GLU A 59 14.89 3.83 6.98
C GLU A 59 13.64 3.01 6.70
N HIS A 60 13.31 2.05 7.58
CA HIS A 60 12.03 1.34 7.56
C HIS A 60 11.54 1.15 9.00
N HIS A 61 10.32 1.62 9.27
CA HIS A 61 9.65 1.49 10.56
C HIS A 61 8.43 0.58 10.43
N CYS A 62 8.20 -0.27 11.43
CA CYS A 62 6.98 -1.05 11.56
C CYS A 62 6.31 -0.70 12.89
N ILE A 63 5.04 -0.27 12.84
CA ILE A 63 4.27 0.19 14.00
C ILE A 63 3.08 -0.73 14.24
N GLY A 64 2.87 -1.14 15.51
CA GLY A 64 1.70 -1.90 15.92
C GLY A 64 0.48 -0.99 16.10
N VAL A 65 -0.65 -1.34 15.44
CA VAL A 65 -1.96 -0.67 15.59
C VAL A 65 -3.03 -1.75 15.63
N ASN A 66 -3.61 -2.05 16.79
CA ASN A 66 -4.53 -3.17 16.92
C ASN A 66 -5.94 -2.87 16.36
N LEU A 67 -6.11 -2.91 15.02
CA LEU A 67 -7.41 -2.78 14.36
C LEU A 67 -8.25 -4.07 14.44
N ALA A 68 -7.65 -5.21 14.75
CA ALA A 68 -8.36 -6.47 14.94
C ALA A 68 -9.26 -6.47 16.18
N SER A 69 -9.05 -5.55 17.13
CA SER A 69 -9.84 -5.48 18.38
C SER A 69 -11.34 -5.30 18.18
N TRP A 70 -11.76 -4.73 17.04
CA TRP A 70 -13.18 -4.52 16.71
C TRP A 70 -13.66 -5.31 15.50
N GLY A 71 -12.82 -6.14 14.91
CA GLY A 71 -13.22 -7.03 13.80
C GLY A 71 -13.73 -6.29 12.58
N GLY A 72 -14.75 -6.87 11.94
CA GLY A 72 -15.47 -6.22 10.81
C GLY A 72 -14.81 -6.37 9.44
N SER A 73 -13.73 -7.17 9.32
CA SER A 73 -13.07 -7.44 8.04
C SER A 73 -12.53 -8.86 7.99
N ALA A 74 -12.63 -9.49 6.83
CA ALA A 74 -12.00 -10.79 6.57
C ALA A 74 -10.47 -10.78 6.73
N LEU A 75 -9.83 -9.62 6.77
CA LEU A 75 -8.38 -9.50 6.99
C LEU A 75 -7.99 -9.46 8.46
N THR A 76 -8.91 -9.14 9.37
CA THR A 76 -8.66 -9.02 10.82
C THR A 76 -9.51 -9.94 11.68
N ASP A 77 -10.55 -10.56 11.11
CA ASP A 77 -11.48 -11.46 11.79
C ASP A 77 -11.51 -12.83 11.09
N ALA A 78 -11.04 -13.86 11.78
CA ALA A 78 -10.97 -15.22 11.25
C ALA A 78 -12.35 -15.88 11.03
N SER A 79 -13.42 -15.35 11.64
CA SER A 79 -14.78 -15.83 11.42
C SER A 79 -15.37 -15.42 10.08
N ILE A 80 -14.81 -14.40 9.43
CA ILE A 80 -15.23 -13.90 8.10
C ILE A 80 -14.37 -14.57 7.03
N SER A 81 -14.99 -15.22 6.06
CA SER A 81 -14.29 -15.89 4.95
C SER A 81 -13.66 -14.88 4.00
N ILE A 82 -12.45 -15.19 3.52
CA ILE A 82 -11.82 -14.41 2.43
C ILE A 82 -12.54 -14.76 1.13
N PRO A 83 -13.05 -13.78 0.35
CA PRO A 83 -13.74 -14.04 -0.89
C PRO A 83 -12.77 -14.62 -1.95
N THR A 84 -13.32 -15.54 -2.77
CA THR A 84 -12.62 -16.20 -3.88
C THR A 84 -13.38 -16.05 -5.21
N ASP A 85 -14.55 -15.44 -5.17
CA ASP A 85 -15.48 -15.41 -6.30
C ASP A 85 -15.34 -14.16 -7.18
N GLY A 86 -14.44 -13.27 -6.83
CA GLY A 86 -14.17 -12.00 -7.51
C GLY A 86 -14.81 -10.80 -6.79
N VAL A 87 -14.37 -9.61 -7.19
CA VAL A 87 -14.87 -8.34 -6.64
C VAL A 87 -16.22 -8.02 -7.28
N GLU A 88 -17.25 -7.86 -6.46
CA GLU A 88 -18.59 -7.46 -6.91
C GLU A 88 -18.62 -5.93 -7.12
N GLU A 89 -18.94 -5.51 -8.34
CA GLU A 89 -18.93 -4.08 -8.69
C GLU A 89 -19.96 -3.30 -7.84
N GLY A 90 -19.53 -2.15 -7.30
CA GLY A 90 -20.37 -1.27 -6.49
C GLY A 90 -20.58 -1.70 -5.03
N ARG A 91 -19.97 -2.81 -4.57
CA ARG A 91 -20.02 -3.24 -3.17
C ARG A 91 -18.66 -3.07 -2.49
N ILE A 92 -18.70 -2.68 -1.21
CA ILE A 92 -17.51 -2.68 -0.36
C ILE A 92 -17.20 -4.15 -0.01
N PRO A 93 -16.02 -4.67 -0.40
CA PRO A 93 -15.69 -6.07 -0.16
C PRO A 93 -15.48 -6.37 1.34
N PRO A 94 -15.71 -7.61 1.80
CA PRO A 94 -15.49 -7.99 3.20
C PRO A 94 -14.01 -7.91 3.63
N THR A 95 -13.08 -7.70 2.69
CA THR A 95 -11.66 -7.42 2.96
C THR A 95 -11.38 -5.96 3.32
N TYR A 96 -12.37 -5.07 3.23
CA TYR A 96 -12.24 -3.70 3.72
C TYR A 96 -12.08 -3.70 5.24
N VAL A 97 -10.98 -3.13 5.73
CA VAL A 97 -10.76 -2.90 7.17
C VAL A 97 -11.26 -1.50 7.51
N PRO A 98 -12.30 -1.35 8.34
CA PRO A 98 -12.93 -0.06 8.60
C PRO A 98 -11.93 1.02 9.03
N GLY A 99 -11.84 2.10 8.25
CA GLY A 99 -11.01 3.28 8.54
C GLY A 99 -9.49 3.03 8.53
N ARG A 100 -9.02 1.90 8.02
CA ARG A 100 -7.60 1.53 8.06
C ARG A 100 -6.70 2.60 7.45
N ASN A 101 -7.00 3.07 6.25
CA ASN A 101 -6.17 4.06 5.58
C ASN A 101 -6.22 5.41 6.30
N THR A 102 -7.37 5.78 6.92
CA THR A 102 -7.48 6.98 7.77
C THR A 102 -6.47 6.93 8.93
N VAL A 103 -6.38 5.80 9.63
CA VAL A 103 -5.43 5.61 10.73
C VAL A 103 -3.99 5.64 10.22
N PHE A 104 -3.70 4.94 9.14
CA PHE A 104 -2.34 4.84 8.59
C PHE A 104 -1.83 6.17 8.05
N ILE A 105 -2.67 6.92 7.33
CA ILE A 105 -2.33 8.26 6.84
C ILE A 105 -2.09 9.20 8.02
N SER A 106 -2.92 9.17 9.07
CA SER A 106 -2.73 10.01 10.27
C SER A 106 -1.39 9.76 10.96
N ILE A 107 -1.01 8.49 11.14
CA ILE A 107 0.29 8.12 11.72
C ILE A 107 1.43 8.51 10.77
N GLY A 108 1.24 8.29 9.46
CA GLY A 108 2.21 8.69 8.43
C GLY A 108 2.48 10.18 8.43
N LEU A 109 1.45 11.01 8.58
CA LEU A 109 1.59 12.48 8.70
C LEU A 109 2.31 12.88 9.99
N SER A 110 2.02 12.21 11.11
CA SER A 110 2.74 12.45 12.36
C SER A 110 4.25 12.16 12.21
N LEU A 111 4.61 11.05 11.56
CA LEU A 111 6.00 10.74 11.26
C LEU A 111 6.59 11.76 10.27
N ALA A 112 5.84 12.17 9.25
CA ALA A 112 6.28 13.15 8.28
C ALA A 112 6.64 14.49 8.96
N GLU A 113 5.79 14.98 9.85
CA GLU A 113 6.06 16.21 10.61
C GLU A 113 7.29 16.05 11.51
N ALA A 114 7.41 14.93 12.24
CA ALA A 114 8.54 14.66 13.11
C ALA A 114 9.89 14.56 12.38
N ARG A 115 9.86 14.17 11.10
CA ARG A 115 11.05 14.03 10.24
C ARG A 115 11.26 15.19 9.28
N GLY A 116 10.40 16.21 9.29
CA GLY A 116 10.42 17.31 8.32
C GLY A 116 10.24 16.80 6.88
N ALA A 117 9.46 15.73 6.70
CA ALA A 117 9.19 15.18 5.38
C ALA A 117 8.15 16.03 4.64
N GLU A 118 8.39 16.25 3.36
CA GLU A 118 7.56 17.10 2.51
C GLU A 118 6.47 16.30 1.78
N ARG A 119 6.52 14.94 1.88
CA ARG A 119 5.61 14.06 1.15
C ARG A 119 5.24 12.82 1.96
N LEU A 120 3.96 12.44 1.89
CA LEU A 120 3.45 11.13 2.30
C LEU A 120 3.00 10.35 1.07
N VAL A 121 3.71 9.26 0.75
CA VAL A 121 3.51 8.46 -0.46
C VAL A 121 2.53 7.33 -0.19
N LEU A 122 1.51 7.21 -1.03
CA LEU A 122 0.43 6.23 -0.92
C LEU A 122 0.38 5.36 -2.17
N GLY A 123 0.28 4.04 -2.00
CA GLY A 123 0.18 3.06 -3.09
C GLY A 123 -1.25 2.78 -3.56
N VAL A 124 -2.21 3.65 -3.30
CA VAL A 124 -3.61 3.50 -3.75
C VAL A 124 -3.72 3.66 -5.27
N ASN A 125 -4.59 2.87 -5.90
CA ASN A 125 -4.74 2.82 -7.36
C ASN A 125 -6.22 2.77 -7.80
N ALA A 126 -6.46 2.75 -9.12
CA ALA A 126 -7.80 2.81 -9.71
C ALA A 126 -8.71 1.61 -9.31
N VAL A 127 -8.15 0.44 -9.08
CA VAL A 127 -8.91 -0.74 -8.63
C VAL A 127 -9.33 -0.58 -7.17
N ASP A 128 -8.42 -0.08 -6.32
CA ASP A 128 -8.68 0.08 -4.89
C ASP A 128 -9.82 1.09 -4.64
N TYR A 129 -9.85 2.24 -5.32
CA TYR A 129 -10.89 3.22 -5.07
C TYR A 129 -12.27 2.79 -5.57
N SER A 130 -12.36 1.82 -6.45
CA SER A 130 -13.65 1.24 -6.86
C SER A 130 -14.32 0.46 -5.74
N GLY A 131 -13.54 -0.12 -4.81
CA GLY A 131 -14.02 -0.96 -3.70
C GLY A 131 -13.87 -0.33 -2.30
N TYR A 132 -12.88 0.54 -2.09
CA TYR A 132 -12.57 1.07 -0.77
C TYR A 132 -12.83 2.58 -0.69
N PRO A 133 -13.74 3.05 0.20
CA PRO A 133 -14.07 4.47 0.32
C PRO A 133 -12.86 5.34 0.70
N ASP A 134 -11.93 4.80 1.49
CA ASP A 134 -10.72 5.47 1.96
C ASP A 134 -9.51 5.37 1.01
N CYS A 135 -9.77 5.04 -0.27
CA CYS A 135 -8.80 5.08 -1.37
C CYS A 135 -9.19 6.07 -2.48
N ARG A 136 -10.37 6.70 -2.36
CA ARG A 136 -10.95 7.55 -3.42
C ARG A 136 -10.25 8.90 -3.52
N PRO A 137 -10.19 9.50 -4.72
CA PRO A 137 -9.57 10.82 -4.91
C PRO A 137 -10.21 11.94 -4.07
N ASP A 138 -11.53 11.93 -3.91
CA ASP A 138 -12.26 12.90 -3.09
C ASP A 138 -11.91 12.76 -1.59
N TYR A 139 -11.78 11.52 -1.11
CA TYR A 139 -11.28 11.24 0.24
C TYR A 139 -9.85 11.77 0.44
N LEU A 140 -8.94 11.48 -0.50
CA LEU A 140 -7.54 11.94 -0.40
C LEU A 140 -7.44 13.48 -0.40
N ASN A 141 -8.25 14.16 -1.21
CA ASN A 141 -8.31 15.63 -1.24
C ASN A 141 -8.83 16.20 0.07
N ALA A 142 -9.90 15.60 0.64
CA ALA A 142 -10.43 16.02 1.94
C ALA A 142 -9.41 15.77 3.05
N PHE A 143 -8.68 14.66 2.97
CA PHE A 143 -7.63 14.33 3.95
C PHE A 143 -6.44 15.29 3.87
N GLN A 144 -6.04 15.72 2.65
CA GLN A 144 -5.01 16.74 2.49
C GLN A 144 -5.41 18.05 3.17
N ALA A 145 -6.66 18.51 2.95
CA ALA A 145 -7.16 19.69 3.61
C ALA A 145 -7.17 19.57 5.15
N LEU A 146 -7.50 18.38 5.67
CA LEU A 146 -7.38 18.07 7.10
C LEU A 146 -5.93 18.14 7.57
N ALA A 147 -4.98 17.54 6.83
CA ALA A 147 -3.56 17.53 7.16
C ALA A 147 -2.98 18.95 7.26
N ASP A 148 -3.36 19.83 6.33
CA ASP A 148 -2.93 21.24 6.31
C ASP A 148 -3.45 22.02 7.54
N LEU A 149 -4.61 21.64 8.07
CA LEU A 149 -5.18 22.25 9.27
C LEU A 149 -4.64 21.65 10.57
N ALA A 150 -4.32 20.37 10.58
CA ALA A 150 -4.05 19.59 11.78
C ALA A 150 -2.57 19.60 12.21
N SER A 151 -1.65 19.94 11.31
CA SER A 151 -0.22 19.95 11.60
C SER A 151 0.34 21.37 11.76
N LYS A 152 1.44 21.51 12.52
CA LYS A 152 2.16 22.77 12.62
C LYS A 152 2.71 23.20 11.26
N ALA A 153 3.39 22.28 10.56
CA ALA A 153 3.95 22.53 9.25
C ALA A 153 2.87 22.93 8.22
N GLY A 154 1.68 22.27 8.26
CA GLY A 154 0.54 22.66 7.43
C GLY A 154 0.04 24.06 7.68
N ARG A 155 -0.09 24.46 8.96
CA ARG A 155 -0.47 25.83 9.33
C ARG A 155 0.52 26.90 8.93
N GLU A 156 1.79 26.53 8.80
CA GLU A 156 2.89 27.36 8.33
C GLU A 156 3.08 27.31 6.80
N GLY A 157 2.24 26.55 6.07
CA GLY A 157 2.23 26.48 4.61
C GLY A 157 3.29 25.56 3.98
N HIS A 158 3.89 24.66 4.76
CA HIS A 158 4.88 23.69 4.30
C HIS A 158 4.63 22.25 4.82
N GLY A 159 3.36 21.91 5.05
CA GLY A 159 2.94 20.57 5.43
C GLY A 159 3.24 19.52 4.37
N ALA A 160 3.34 18.26 4.80
CA ALA A 160 3.56 17.14 3.90
C ALA A 160 2.38 16.96 2.93
N GLN A 161 2.69 16.78 1.64
CA GLN A 161 1.70 16.48 0.61
C GLN A 161 1.38 15.00 0.56
N LEU A 162 0.10 14.64 0.57
CA LEU A 162 -0.34 13.30 0.22
C LEU A 162 -0.11 13.08 -1.27
N TRP A 163 0.74 12.12 -1.61
CA TRP A 163 1.08 11.81 -2.98
C TRP A 163 0.71 10.36 -3.32
N ALA A 164 -0.31 10.20 -4.15
CA ALA A 164 -0.82 8.92 -4.63
C ALA A 164 -0.56 8.78 -6.15
N PRO A 165 0.68 8.47 -6.57
CA PRO A 165 1.06 8.48 -7.98
C PRO A 165 0.30 7.47 -8.83
N LEU A 166 -0.22 6.41 -8.24
CA LEU A 166 -0.87 5.30 -8.93
C LEU A 166 -2.40 5.44 -8.99
N VAL A 167 -2.98 6.50 -8.42
CA VAL A 167 -4.43 6.63 -8.19
C VAL A 167 -5.29 6.45 -9.44
N GLN A 168 -4.77 6.78 -10.63
CA GLN A 168 -5.46 6.64 -11.91
C GLN A 168 -4.90 5.49 -12.78
N TRP A 169 -3.98 4.68 -12.25
CA TRP A 169 -3.31 3.64 -13.03
C TRP A 169 -4.02 2.30 -12.93
N SER A 170 -4.08 1.60 -14.08
CA SER A 170 -4.47 0.19 -14.11
C SER A 170 -3.39 -0.68 -13.46
N LYS A 171 -3.76 -1.89 -13.03
CA LYS A 171 -2.79 -2.86 -12.50
C LYS A 171 -1.70 -3.24 -13.48
N VAL A 172 -2.02 -3.32 -14.77
CA VAL A 172 -1.03 -3.60 -15.84
C VAL A 172 0.01 -2.50 -15.89
N ARG A 173 -0.43 -1.23 -15.93
CA ARG A 173 0.50 -0.09 -15.92
C ARG A 173 1.38 -0.06 -14.68
N ILE A 174 0.83 -0.43 -13.51
CA ILE A 174 1.63 -0.52 -12.28
C ILE A 174 2.71 -1.59 -12.41
N VAL A 175 2.39 -2.76 -12.99
CA VAL A 175 3.36 -3.84 -13.24
C VAL A 175 4.45 -3.38 -14.22
N GLU A 176 4.06 -2.78 -15.35
CA GLU A 176 5.01 -2.26 -16.35
C GLU A 176 5.98 -1.26 -15.73
N GLU A 177 5.47 -0.36 -14.91
CA GLU A 177 6.26 0.65 -14.23
C GLU A 177 7.15 0.04 -13.13
N ALA A 178 6.65 -0.96 -12.40
CA ALA A 178 7.45 -1.72 -11.45
C ALA A 178 8.64 -2.41 -12.12
N LEU A 179 8.42 -2.99 -13.30
CA LEU A 179 9.49 -3.60 -14.11
C LEU A 179 10.51 -2.55 -14.57
N ARG A 180 10.03 -1.41 -15.06
CA ARG A 180 10.90 -0.30 -15.49
C ARG A 180 11.79 0.21 -14.36
N LEU A 181 11.24 0.33 -13.16
CA LEU A 181 11.92 0.80 -11.95
C LEU A 181 12.73 -0.29 -11.24
N SER A 182 12.76 -1.52 -11.77
CA SER A 182 13.41 -2.67 -11.15
C SER A 182 12.92 -2.95 -9.72
N VAL A 183 11.61 -2.75 -9.48
CA VAL A 183 10.98 -3.14 -8.22
C VAL A 183 11.11 -4.65 -8.03
N PRO A 184 11.50 -5.15 -6.86
CA PRO A 184 11.66 -6.58 -6.60
C PRO A 184 10.29 -7.27 -6.49
N ILE A 185 9.61 -7.50 -7.63
CA ILE A 185 8.23 -7.99 -7.69
C ILE A 185 8.09 -9.36 -7.00
N GLU A 186 9.07 -10.24 -7.13
CA GLU A 186 9.12 -11.56 -6.51
C GLU A 186 9.15 -11.51 -4.98
N THR A 187 9.69 -10.43 -4.41
CA THR A 187 9.77 -10.20 -2.96
C THR A 187 8.45 -9.66 -2.41
N THR A 188 7.59 -9.07 -3.28
CA THR A 188 6.32 -8.48 -2.84
C THR A 188 5.28 -9.55 -2.50
N TRP A 189 4.42 -9.26 -1.51
CA TRP A 189 3.34 -10.13 -1.08
C TRP A 189 1.97 -9.45 -1.17
N SER A 190 1.02 -10.10 -1.82
CA SER A 190 -0.36 -9.58 -1.99
C SER A 190 -1.43 -10.58 -1.52
N CYS A 191 -1.08 -11.84 -1.29
CA CYS A 191 -2.05 -12.90 -0.98
C CYS A 191 -2.69 -12.71 0.40
N TYR A 192 -4.02 -12.80 0.47
CA TYR A 192 -4.78 -12.67 1.71
C TYR A 192 -4.75 -13.93 2.59
N SER A 193 -4.38 -15.08 2.05
CA SER A 193 -4.47 -16.38 2.76
C SER A 193 -3.28 -16.68 3.67
N GLY A 194 -2.15 -15.97 3.54
CA GLY A 194 -1.01 -16.09 4.45
C GLY A 194 -0.25 -17.43 4.45
N GLY A 195 -0.39 -18.25 3.44
CA GLY A 195 0.35 -19.51 3.30
C GLY A 195 1.85 -19.31 3.02
N THR A 196 2.59 -20.41 2.80
CA THR A 196 4.01 -20.36 2.39
C THR A 196 4.19 -19.81 0.97
N HIS A 197 3.18 -19.98 0.12
CA HIS A 197 3.10 -19.46 -1.25
C HIS A 197 1.78 -18.74 -1.46
N PRO A 198 1.69 -17.79 -2.40
CA PRO A 198 0.43 -17.17 -2.76
C PRO A 198 -0.60 -18.22 -3.19
N CYS A 199 -1.86 -18.08 -2.74
CA CYS A 199 -2.89 -19.09 -2.99
C CYS A 199 -3.40 -19.14 -4.43
N GLY A 200 -3.15 -18.13 -5.25
CA GLY A 200 -3.61 -18.03 -6.64
C GLY A 200 -5.12 -17.83 -6.85
N VAL A 201 -5.93 -17.90 -5.78
CA VAL A 201 -7.40 -17.92 -5.90
C VAL A 201 -8.10 -16.74 -5.24
N CYS A 202 -7.52 -16.08 -4.24
CA CYS A 202 -8.11 -14.87 -3.68
C CYS A 202 -8.04 -13.70 -4.67
N ASP A 203 -8.92 -12.71 -4.49
CA ASP A 203 -9.04 -11.58 -5.42
C ASP A 203 -7.71 -10.86 -5.66
N SER A 204 -6.93 -10.67 -4.61
CA SER A 204 -5.61 -10.02 -4.74
C SER A 204 -4.64 -10.83 -5.62
N CYS A 205 -4.58 -12.16 -5.47
CA CYS A 205 -3.78 -13.02 -6.35
C CYS A 205 -4.28 -12.96 -7.79
N ARG A 206 -5.60 -13.07 -8.02
CA ARG A 206 -6.20 -13.04 -9.36
C ARG A 206 -5.90 -11.74 -10.09
N ILE A 207 -6.08 -10.60 -9.42
CA ILE A 207 -5.82 -9.27 -10.00
C ILE A 207 -4.34 -9.11 -10.31
N ARG A 208 -3.45 -9.49 -9.39
CA ARG A 208 -2.00 -9.46 -9.60
C ARG A 208 -1.57 -10.33 -10.77
N ASP A 209 -2.00 -11.60 -10.79
CA ASP A 209 -1.60 -12.58 -11.80
C ASP A 209 -2.12 -12.21 -13.19
N ALA A 210 -3.35 -11.67 -13.29
CA ALA A 210 -3.89 -11.16 -14.54
C ALA A 210 -3.00 -10.02 -15.10
N ALA A 211 -2.65 -9.04 -14.26
CA ALA A 211 -1.80 -7.93 -14.67
C ALA A 211 -0.38 -8.38 -15.05
N LEU A 212 0.21 -9.32 -14.33
CA LEU A 212 1.53 -9.88 -14.66
C LEU A 212 1.53 -10.61 -16.01
N ARG A 213 0.49 -11.40 -16.30
CA ARG A 213 0.35 -12.07 -17.60
C ARG A 213 0.21 -11.07 -18.74
N GLU A 214 -0.61 -10.05 -18.57
CA GLU A 214 -0.83 -9.01 -19.57
C GLU A 214 0.43 -8.18 -19.82
N ALA A 215 1.21 -7.93 -18.78
CA ALA A 215 2.52 -7.26 -18.87
C ALA A 215 3.66 -8.21 -19.37
N GLY A 216 3.34 -9.43 -19.81
CA GLY A 216 4.32 -10.39 -20.35
C GLY A 216 5.21 -11.06 -19.33
N ARG A 217 4.83 -11.08 -18.03
CA ARG A 217 5.59 -11.70 -16.93
C ARG A 217 4.82 -12.81 -16.22
N PRO A 218 4.33 -13.85 -16.96
CA PRO A 218 3.65 -14.99 -16.34
C PRO A 218 4.55 -15.79 -15.38
N ASP A 219 5.87 -15.67 -15.50
CA ASP A 219 6.88 -16.28 -14.62
C ASP A 219 6.80 -15.76 -13.17
N LEU A 220 6.26 -14.56 -12.96
CA LEU A 220 6.09 -13.93 -11.63
C LEU A 220 4.69 -14.18 -11.01
N CYS A 221 3.81 -14.88 -11.70
CA CYS A 221 2.50 -15.22 -11.19
C CYS A 221 2.59 -16.20 -10.00
N SER A 222 1.52 -16.18 -9.19
CA SER A 222 1.32 -17.22 -8.18
C SER A 222 1.40 -18.58 -8.85
N SER A 223 2.31 -19.46 -8.39
CA SER A 223 2.34 -20.82 -8.89
C SER A 223 1.01 -21.48 -8.51
N THR A 224 0.17 -21.77 -9.48
CA THR A 224 -0.92 -22.72 -9.27
C THR A 224 -0.26 -24.02 -8.82
N ALA A 225 -0.48 -24.37 -7.55
CA ALA A 225 -0.14 -25.73 -7.10
C ALA A 225 -0.85 -26.68 -8.04
N ALA A 226 -0.07 -27.43 -8.82
CA ALA A 226 -0.54 -28.49 -9.68
C ALA A 226 -1.15 -29.61 -8.83
#